data_1b6fd91acb8807623dfa9e6eef60ba83
#
_entry.id   1b6fd91acb8807623dfa9e6eef60ba83
#
_cell.length_a   1.000
_cell.length_b   1.000
_cell.length_c   1.000
_cell.angle_alpha   90.00
_cell.angle_beta   90.00
_cell.angle_gamma   90.00
#
_symmetry.space_group_name_H-M   'P 1'
#
loop_
_entity.id
_entity.type
_entity.pdbx_description
1 polymer ?
#
loop_
_entity_poly.entity_id
_entity_poly.type
_entity_poly.pdbx_seq_one_letter_code
_entity_poly.pdbx_strand_id
1 'polypeptide(L)'
;MAKKVKIEDLLRPDNFNFDMVQVLSPEGKVVNKDLLPDLSDEELVQLMEDMVWSRILHERSTALNRQGRLGFYAPTFGQEASQLGSVAALKPEDYILPGYRDVPQLIKHGLPLHKAFLWSRGHVEGNNYPADFNAYPPQIIIGAQYVQAMGVALGLKKNGKDAVAVTWTGDGGSSQGDFYEGINFAGAYKAPAIFFIQNNGWAISTPRSLQSAAPTLAQKAVAAGIP
;
A
#
# COMPACT_ATOMS: atom_id res chain seq x y z
N MET A 1 20.69 -37.46 -22.14
CA MET A 1 20.16 -36.39 -23.02
C MET A 1 19.25 -35.51 -22.20
N ALA A 2 19.59 -34.25 -21.98
CA ALA A 2 18.71 -33.32 -21.30
C ALA A 2 17.44 -33.06 -22.15
N LYS A 3 16.24 -33.26 -21.57
CA LYS A 3 14.99 -32.90 -22.22
C LYS A 3 15.02 -31.41 -22.57
N LYS A 4 14.88 -31.08 -23.86
CA LYS A 4 14.65 -29.70 -24.29
C LYS A 4 13.31 -29.25 -23.72
N VAL A 5 13.34 -28.42 -22.69
CA VAL A 5 12.15 -27.76 -22.14
C VAL A 5 11.79 -26.65 -23.13
N LYS A 6 10.55 -26.61 -23.59
CA LYS A 6 10.07 -25.51 -24.44
C LYS A 6 9.82 -24.29 -23.54
N ILE A 7 10.20 -23.10 -23.99
CA ILE A 7 9.99 -21.84 -23.29
C ILE A 7 8.50 -21.65 -22.94
N GLU A 8 7.61 -22.06 -23.86
CA GLU A 8 6.16 -22.01 -23.66
C GLU A 8 5.68 -22.83 -22.44
N ASP A 9 6.36 -23.97 -22.15
CA ASP A 9 6.04 -24.81 -21.00
C ASP A 9 6.56 -24.20 -19.67
N LEU A 10 7.61 -23.38 -19.73
CA LEU A 10 8.14 -22.65 -18.57
C LEU A 10 7.26 -21.44 -18.21
N LEU A 11 6.55 -20.88 -19.19
CA LEU A 11 5.74 -19.66 -19.02
C LEU A 11 4.26 -19.97 -18.77
N ARG A 12 3.86 -21.24 -18.63
CA ARG A 12 2.47 -21.60 -18.32
C ARG A 12 2.11 -21.11 -16.90
N PRO A 13 0.95 -20.48 -16.73
CA PRO A 13 0.48 -20.05 -15.41
C PRO A 13 0.46 -21.17 -14.37
N ASP A 14 0.19 -22.42 -14.81
CA ASP A 14 0.11 -23.60 -13.96
C ASP A 14 1.46 -24.02 -13.34
N ASN A 15 2.57 -23.55 -13.91
CA ASN A 15 3.92 -23.79 -13.38
C ASN A 15 4.29 -22.84 -12.24
N PHE A 16 3.46 -21.82 -11.98
CA PHE A 16 3.64 -20.82 -10.92
C PHE A 16 2.49 -20.93 -9.93
N ASN A 17 2.45 -22.05 -9.22
CA ASN A 17 1.46 -22.23 -8.16
C ASN A 17 1.95 -21.48 -6.92
N PHE A 18 1.36 -20.31 -6.68
CA PHE A 18 1.57 -19.55 -5.47
C PHE A 18 0.34 -19.75 -4.58
N ASP A 19 0.55 -20.34 -3.42
CA ASP A 19 -0.50 -20.47 -2.43
C ASP A 19 -1.01 -19.10 -2.01
N MET A 20 -2.32 -18.91 -2.10
CA MET A 20 -2.94 -17.67 -1.66
C MET A 20 -2.99 -17.64 -0.13
N VAL A 21 -2.39 -16.61 0.46
CA VAL A 21 -2.57 -16.32 1.89
C VAL A 21 -3.97 -15.78 2.09
N GLN A 22 -4.84 -16.61 2.68
CA GLN A 22 -6.24 -16.27 2.92
C GLN A 22 -6.65 -16.74 4.32
N VAL A 23 -7.18 -15.82 5.12
CA VAL A 23 -7.70 -16.11 6.46
C VAL A 23 -9.21 -16.34 6.43
N LEU A 24 -9.94 -15.50 5.68
CA LEU A 24 -11.39 -15.55 5.54
C LEU A 24 -11.81 -15.86 4.12
N SER A 25 -12.87 -16.65 3.95
CA SER A 25 -13.56 -16.79 2.66
C SER A 25 -14.36 -15.52 2.33
N PRO A 26 -14.83 -15.37 1.08
CA PRO A 26 -15.75 -14.28 0.72
C PRO A 26 -17.04 -14.24 1.56
N GLU A 27 -17.45 -15.39 2.11
CA GLU A 27 -18.63 -15.52 2.99
C GLU A 27 -18.31 -15.24 4.46
N GLY A 28 -17.08 -14.80 4.78
CA GLY A 28 -16.65 -14.48 6.14
C GLY A 28 -16.31 -15.67 7.03
N LYS A 29 -16.13 -16.87 6.44
CA LYS A 29 -15.74 -18.06 7.20
C LYS A 29 -14.21 -18.13 7.33
N VAL A 30 -13.71 -18.49 8.50
CA VAL A 30 -12.29 -18.75 8.72
C VAL A 30 -11.87 -19.99 7.94
N VAL A 31 -10.99 -19.84 6.95
CA VAL A 31 -10.44 -20.92 6.13
C VAL A 31 -9.03 -21.33 6.54
N ASN A 32 -8.31 -20.46 7.22
CA ASN A 32 -6.99 -20.74 7.77
C ASN A 32 -6.88 -20.18 9.19
N LYS A 33 -6.97 -21.09 10.17
CA LYS A 33 -6.90 -20.70 11.59
C LYS A 33 -5.48 -20.33 12.04
N ASP A 34 -4.46 -20.90 11.41
CA ASP A 34 -3.06 -20.67 11.79
C ASP A 34 -2.58 -19.26 11.41
N LEU A 35 -3.30 -18.60 10.49
CA LEU A 35 -3.05 -17.23 10.06
C LEU A 35 -4.01 -16.21 10.69
N LEU A 36 -4.87 -16.63 11.61
CA LEU A 36 -5.76 -15.70 12.31
C LEU A 36 -4.91 -14.76 13.17
N PRO A 37 -5.07 -13.43 13.02
CA PRO A 37 -4.35 -12.51 13.88
C PRO A 37 -4.83 -12.65 15.33
N ASP A 38 -3.90 -12.58 16.27
CA ASP A 38 -4.19 -12.57 17.71
C ASP A 38 -4.64 -11.15 18.11
N LEU A 39 -5.91 -10.87 17.89
CA LEU A 39 -6.55 -9.59 18.20
C LEU A 39 -7.70 -9.81 19.18
N SER A 40 -7.82 -8.94 20.16
CA SER A 40 -8.97 -8.92 21.07
C SER A 40 -10.24 -8.45 20.36
N ASP A 41 -11.39 -8.70 20.95
CA ASP A 41 -12.68 -8.22 20.45
C ASP A 41 -12.71 -6.68 20.39
N GLU A 42 -12.09 -6.00 21.36
CA GLU A 42 -11.98 -4.54 21.40
C GLU A 42 -11.15 -4.02 20.22
N GLU A 43 -10.03 -4.66 19.89
CA GLU A 43 -9.20 -4.30 18.73
C GLU A 43 -9.95 -4.52 17.41
N LEU A 44 -10.72 -5.59 17.29
CA LEU A 44 -11.56 -5.86 16.11
C LEU A 44 -12.65 -4.81 15.96
N VAL A 45 -13.30 -4.42 17.06
CA VAL A 45 -14.30 -3.34 17.08
C VAL A 45 -13.65 -2.02 16.67
N GLN A 46 -12.48 -1.69 17.19
CA GLN A 46 -11.75 -0.47 16.83
C GLN A 46 -11.40 -0.44 15.33
N LEU A 47 -10.93 -1.57 14.77
CA LEU A 47 -10.67 -1.67 13.32
C LEU A 47 -11.94 -1.45 12.50
N MET A 48 -13.07 -1.99 12.94
CA MET A 48 -14.36 -1.76 12.28
C MET A 48 -14.81 -0.30 12.36
N GLU A 49 -14.67 0.33 13.53
CA GLU A 49 -14.95 1.76 13.69
C GLU A 49 -14.07 2.61 12.79
N ASP A 50 -12.80 2.27 12.65
CA ASP A 50 -11.86 2.94 11.77
C ASP A 50 -12.26 2.81 10.29
N MET A 51 -12.74 1.65 9.86
CA MET A 51 -13.26 1.46 8.51
C MET A 51 -14.54 2.28 8.28
N VAL A 52 -15.45 2.33 9.24
CA VAL A 52 -16.66 3.17 9.18
C VAL A 52 -16.28 4.64 9.12
N TRP A 53 -15.33 5.08 9.96
CA TRP A 53 -14.78 6.44 9.91
C TRP A 53 -14.21 6.78 8.53
N SER A 54 -13.41 5.89 7.94
CA SER A 54 -12.85 6.08 6.59
C SER A 54 -13.95 6.21 5.53
N ARG A 55 -15.04 5.43 5.64
CA ARG A 55 -16.20 5.53 4.76
C ARG A 55 -16.87 6.90 4.88
N ILE A 56 -17.09 7.38 6.10
CA ILE A 56 -17.67 8.70 6.36
C ILE A 56 -16.74 9.81 5.83
N LEU A 57 -15.44 9.68 6.05
CA LEU A 57 -14.45 10.61 5.50
C LEU A 57 -14.56 10.69 3.98
N HIS A 58 -14.66 9.53 3.30
CA HIS A 58 -14.85 9.47 1.86
C HIS A 58 -16.12 10.20 1.40
N GLU A 59 -17.25 9.91 2.00
CA GLU A 59 -18.55 10.51 1.65
C GLU A 59 -18.53 12.03 1.82
N ARG A 60 -18.02 12.50 2.96
CA ARG A 60 -17.92 13.95 3.27
C ARG A 60 -16.92 14.64 2.35
N SER A 61 -15.77 14.06 2.11
CA SER A 61 -14.75 14.63 1.21
C SER A 61 -15.25 14.70 -0.23
N THR A 62 -15.96 13.68 -0.71
CA THR A 62 -16.60 13.68 -2.03
C THR A 62 -17.66 14.77 -2.15
N ALA A 63 -18.49 14.96 -1.12
CA ALA A 63 -19.48 16.03 -1.09
C ALA A 63 -18.84 17.43 -1.13
N LEU A 64 -17.78 17.64 -0.33
CA LEU A 64 -17.03 18.90 -0.32
C LEU A 64 -16.31 19.16 -1.65
N ASN A 65 -15.77 18.13 -2.28
CA ASN A 65 -15.12 18.22 -3.58
C ASN A 65 -16.14 18.66 -4.67
N ARG A 66 -17.33 18.02 -4.71
CA ARG A 66 -18.40 18.39 -5.64
C ARG A 66 -18.91 19.81 -5.45
N GLN A 67 -18.81 20.35 -4.23
CA GLN A 67 -19.17 21.74 -3.92
C GLN A 67 -18.04 22.74 -4.24
N GLY A 68 -16.89 22.30 -4.74
CA GLY A 68 -15.70 23.12 -4.95
C GLY A 68 -15.02 23.61 -3.65
N ARG A 69 -15.40 23.07 -2.50
CA ARG A 69 -14.86 23.42 -1.18
C ARG A 69 -13.60 22.65 -0.81
N LEU A 70 -13.43 21.46 -1.40
CA LEU A 70 -12.21 20.65 -1.31
C LEU A 70 -11.58 20.60 -2.69
N GLY A 71 -10.25 20.51 -2.77
CA GLY A 71 -9.50 20.40 -4.02
C GLY A 71 -9.41 18.96 -4.51
N PHE A 72 -8.21 18.51 -4.85
CA PHE A 72 -8.01 17.14 -5.29
C PHE A 72 -8.43 16.13 -4.20
N TYR A 73 -9.27 15.18 -4.57
CA TYR A 73 -9.64 14.07 -3.72
C TYR A 73 -9.75 12.76 -4.53
N ALA A 74 -8.98 11.77 -4.19
CA ALA A 74 -9.06 10.45 -4.77
C ALA A 74 -10.04 9.58 -3.95
N PRO A 75 -11.06 8.98 -4.57
CA PRO A 75 -12.02 8.12 -3.86
C PRO A 75 -11.34 6.94 -3.19
N THR A 76 -11.69 6.69 -1.92
CA THR A 76 -11.17 5.57 -1.11
C THR A 76 -12.22 4.47 -0.89
N PHE A 77 -13.42 4.69 -1.36
CA PHE A 77 -14.56 3.77 -1.23
C PHE A 77 -14.20 2.35 -1.70
N GLY A 78 -14.48 1.36 -0.84
CA GLY A 78 -14.24 -0.06 -1.09
C GLY A 78 -12.80 -0.53 -0.78
N GLN A 79 -11.92 0.35 -0.33
CA GLN A 79 -10.52 0.02 0.02
C GLN A 79 -10.25 0.12 1.53
N GLU A 80 -11.27 0.37 2.35
CA GLU A 80 -11.13 0.63 3.78
C GLU A 80 -10.37 -0.50 4.50
N ALA A 81 -10.71 -1.75 4.23
CA ALA A 81 -10.07 -2.89 4.88
C ALA A 81 -8.58 -2.99 4.55
N SER A 82 -8.20 -2.82 3.27
CA SER A 82 -6.79 -2.86 2.87
C SER A 82 -6.01 -1.66 3.41
N GLN A 83 -6.63 -0.49 3.44
CA GLN A 83 -6.03 0.74 3.92
C GLN A 83 -5.83 0.71 5.44
N LEU A 84 -6.91 0.48 6.19
CA LEU A 84 -6.87 0.58 7.66
C LEU A 84 -6.20 -0.65 8.29
N GLY A 85 -6.43 -1.84 7.73
CA GLY A 85 -5.75 -3.06 8.18
C GLY A 85 -4.24 -3.01 7.98
N SER A 86 -3.76 -2.43 6.87
CA SER A 86 -2.32 -2.32 6.63
C SER A 86 -1.61 -1.32 7.55
N VAL A 87 -2.28 -0.27 7.99
CA VAL A 87 -1.69 0.72 8.89
C VAL A 87 -1.84 0.33 10.37
N ALA A 88 -2.80 -0.52 10.70
CA ALA A 88 -3.07 -0.92 12.08
C ALA A 88 -1.89 -1.64 12.77
N ALA A 89 -1.02 -2.30 11.99
CA ALA A 89 0.16 -2.99 12.50
C ALA A 89 1.39 -2.07 12.65
N LEU A 90 1.31 -0.82 12.21
CA LEU A 90 2.44 0.10 12.24
C LEU A 90 2.58 0.77 13.59
N LYS A 91 3.83 1.06 13.94
CA LYS A 91 4.20 1.81 15.13
C LYS A 91 4.43 3.29 14.77
N PRO A 92 4.38 4.21 15.75
CA PRO A 92 4.68 5.63 15.50
C PRO A 92 6.10 5.89 14.95
N GLU A 93 7.05 4.97 15.19
CA GLU A 93 8.42 5.05 14.70
C GLU A 93 8.57 4.66 13.24
N ASP A 94 7.58 3.95 12.68
CA ASP A 94 7.59 3.52 11.29
C ASP A 94 7.34 4.71 10.35
N TYR A 95 8.00 4.70 9.21
CA TYR A 95 7.83 5.72 8.19
C TYR A 95 6.79 5.30 7.17
N ILE A 96 5.86 6.21 6.86
CA ILE A 96 4.89 6.00 5.79
C ILE A 96 5.15 6.94 4.61
N LEU A 97 5.07 6.38 3.41
CA LEU A 97 5.23 7.09 2.15
C LEU A 97 3.99 6.84 1.29
N PRO A 98 2.94 7.65 1.50
CA PRO A 98 1.65 7.42 0.86
C PRO A 98 1.63 7.89 -0.59
N GLY A 99 0.85 7.20 -1.42
CA GLY A 99 0.34 7.73 -2.66
C GLY A 99 -0.86 8.65 -2.44
N TYR A 100 -1.38 9.20 -3.50
CA TYR A 100 -2.48 10.19 -3.45
C TYR A 100 -3.80 9.64 -2.88
N ARG A 101 -4.00 8.31 -2.85
CA ARG A 101 -5.22 7.66 -2.33
C ARG A 101 -5.08 7.24 -0.87
N ASP A 102 -3.89 7.34 -0.29
CA ASP A 102 -3.56 6.77 1.02
C ASP A 102 -3.68 7.80 2.16
N VAL A 103 -4.53 8.82 1.96
CA VAL A 103 -4.82 9.84 2.97
C VAL A 103 -5.44 9.26 4.26
N PRO A 104 -6.34 8.25 4.20
CA PRO A 104 -6.83 7.61 5.44
C PRO A 104 -5.72 7.00 6.28
N GLN A 105 -4.74 6.30 5.67
CA GLN A 105 -3.60 5.72 6.37
C GLN A 105 -2.76 6.82 7.04
N LEU A 106 -2.50 7.92 6.32
CA LEU A 106 -1.73 9.04 6.82
C LEU A 106 -2.38 9.69 8.06
N ILE A 107 -3.72 9.85 8.04
CA ILE A 107 -4.47 10.39 9.19
C ILE A 107 -4.42 9.41 10.36
N LYS A 108 -4.57 8.11 10.11
CA LYS A 108 -4.49 7.09 11.16
C LYS A 108 -3.09 6.95 11.74
N HIS A 109 -2.06 7.22 10.97
CA HIS A 109 -0.68 7.29 11.47
C HIS A 109 -0.41 8.55 12.32
N GLY A 110 -1.31 9.53 12.31
CA GLY A 110 -1.25 10.69 13.21
C GLY A 110 -1.37 12.05 12.53
N LEU A 111 -1.55 12.12 11.19
CA LEU A 111 -1.74 13.41 10.54
C LEU A 111 -3.07 14.05 10.96
N PRO A 112 -3.11 15.30 11.43
CA PRO A 112 -4.36 15.99 11.68
C PRO A 112 -5.20 16.17 10.40
N LEU A 113 -6.50 15.87 10.48
CA LEU A 113 -7.42 15.90 9.33
C LEU A 113 -7.36 17.23 8.55
N HIS A 114 -7.23 18.36 9.23
CA HIS A 114 -7.16 19.67 8.56
C HIS A 114 -5.91 19.80 7.66
N LYS A 115 -4.79 19.16 8.00
CA LYS A 115 -3.59 19.13 7.15
C LYS A 115 -3.84 18.38 5.86
N ALA A 116 -4.55 17.25 5.91
CA ALA A 116 -4.95 16.51 4.71
C ALA A 116 -5.87 17.36 3.79
N PHE A 117 -6.76 18.14 4.36
CA PHE A 117 -7.63 19.05 3.60
C PHE A 117 -6.87 20.25 3.01
N LEU A 118 -5.89 20.79 3.73
CA LEU A 118 -5.00 21.82 3.20
C LEU A 118 -4.17 21.27 2.02
N TRP A 119 -3.61 20.08 2.16
CA TRP A 119 -2.91 19.41 1.05
C TRP A 119 -3.82 19.25 -0.17
N SER A 120 -5.05 18.75 0.03
CA SER A 120 -6.04 18.59 -1.03
C SER A 120 -6.32 19.90 -1.79
N ARG A 121 -6.27 21.03 -1.11
CA ARG A 121 -6.43 22.37 -1.70
C ARG A 121 -5.16 22.95 -2.30
N GLY A 122 -4.04 22.23 -2.27
CA GLY A 122 -2.74 22.70 -2.74
C GLY A 122 -2.08 23.74 -1.83
N HIS A 123 -2.50 23.81 -0.56
CA HIS A 123 -1.93 24.75 0.40
C HIS A 123 -0.63 24.22 0.97
N VAL A 124 0.44 25.04 1.00
CA VAL A 124 1.79 24.64 1.45
C VAL A 124 1.77 24.06 2.87
N GLU A 125 0.97 24.65 3.77
CA GLU A 125 0.85 24.17 5.15
C GLU A 125 0.30 22.74 5.28
N GLY A 126 -0.34 22.21 4.23
CA GLY A 126 -0.77 20.80 4.17
C GLY A 126 0.40 19.82 4.17
N ASN A 127 1.58 20.26 3.74
CA ASN A 127 2.81 19.45 3.71
C ASN A 127 3.80 19.83 4.81
N ASN A 128 3.48 20.82 5.63
CA ASN A 128 4.32 21.21 6.75
C ASN A 128 4.03 20.31 7.96
N TYR A 129 4.73 19.18 8.03
CA TYR A 129 4.57 18.19 9.08
C TYR A 129 5.47 18.50 10.28
N PRO A 130 5.06 18.11 11.51
CA PRO A 130 5.94 18.14 12.68
C PRO A 130 7.19 17.29 12.44
N ALA A 131 8.31 17.70 13.05
CA ALA A 131 9.60 17.03 12.87
C ALA A 131 9.64 15.58 13.39
N ASP A 132 8.74 15.25 14.30
CA ASP A 132 8.55 13.93 14.91
C ASP A 132 7.48 13.07 14.20
N PHE A 133 6.87 13.60 13.15
CA PHE A 133 5.89 12.86 12.36
C PHE A 133 6.56 12.12 11.21
N ASN A 134 6.65 10.80 11.31
CA ASN A 134 7.37 9.93 10.40
C ASN A 134 6.56 9.62 9.14
N ALA A 135 6.34 10.61 8.29
CA ALA A 135 5.62 10.46 7.05
C ALA A 135 6.12 11.43 5.97
N TYR A 136 5.97 11.03 4.72
CA TYR A 136 6.12 11.90 3.57
C TYR A 136 4.75 12.41 3.10
N PRO A 137 4.69 13.56 2.43
CA PRO A 137 3.47 14.03 1.78
C PRO A 137 2.96 13.04 0.74
N PRO A 138 1.63 12.93 0.54
CA PRO A 138 1.07 12.04 -0.48
C PRO A 138 1.60 12.37 -1.86
N GLN A 139 2.05 11.36 -2.60
CA GLN A 139 2.58 11.49 -3.94
C GLN A 139 1.48 11.40 -5.00
N ILE A 140 1.42 12.40 -5.89
CA ILE A 140 0.59 12.35 -7.10
C ILE A 140 1.30 11.55 -8.20
N ILE A 141 2.63 11.61 -8.22
CA ILE A 141 3.46 10.87 -9.18
C ILE A 141 3.46 9.40 -8.78
N ILE A 142 2.72 8.59 -9.55
CA ILE A 142 2.57 7.17 -9.28
C ILE A 142 3.92 6.45 -9.45
N GLY A 143 4.34 5.73 -8.41
CA GLY A 143 5.59 4.95 -8.43
C GLY A 143 6.77 5.63 -7.71
N ALA A 144 6.83 6.96 -7.64
CA ALA A 144 7.94 7.68 -7.03
C ALA A 144 8.21 7.29 -5.56
N GLN A 145 7.16 6.96 -4.80
CA GLN A 145 7.26 6.60 -3.39
C GLN A 145 8.02 5.29 -3.14
N TYR A 146 8.20 4.42 -4.13
CA TYR A 146 8.90 3.14 -3.93
C TYR A 146 10.38 3.30 -3.71
N VAL A 147 11.05 4.05 -4.59
CA VAL A 147 12.48 4.34 -4.45
C VAL A 147 12.73 5.16 -3.20
N GLN A 148 11.81 6.09 -2.87
CA GLN A 148 11.89 6.87 -1.64
C GLN A 148 11.75 5.97 -0.40
N ALA A 149 10.78 5.04 -0.38
CA ALA A 149 10.60 4.10 0.74
C ALA A 149 11.83 3.22 0.95
N MET A 150 12.41 2.71 -0.13
CA MET A 150 13.66 1.96 -0.07
C MET A 150 14.79 2.80 0.53
N GLY A 151 14.93 4.06 0.10
CA GLY A 151 15.95 4.97 0.63
C GLY A 151 15.77 5.26 2.13
N VAL A 152 14.53 5.52 2.57
CA VAL A 152 14.20 5.70 3.99
C VAL A 152 14.50 4.44 4.78
N ALA A 153 14.04 3.26 4.31
CA ALA A 153 14.31 1.99 4.97
C ALA A 153 15.81 1.69 5.10
N LEU A 154 16.59 1.97 4.06
CA LEU A 154 18.04 1.83 4.13
C LEU A 154 18.67 2.78 5.14
N GLY A 155 18.15 4.01 5.22
CA GLY A 155 18.56 5.00 6.21
C GLY A 155 18.26 4.54 7.64
N LEU A 156 17.05 4.02 7.89
CA LEU A 156 16.67 3.43 9.18
C LEU A 156 17.63 2.30 9.58
N LYS A 157 17.85 1.35 8.67
CA LYS A 157 18.78 0.23 8.88
C LYS A 157 20.19 0.70 9.22
N LYS A 158 20.74 1.64 8.44
CA LYS A 158 22.10 2.15 8.66
C LYS A 158 22.26 2.89 10.00
N ASN A 159 21.19 3.48 10.50
CA ASN A 159 21.16 4.16 11.80
C ASN A 159 20.73 3.22 12.95
N GLY A 160 20.61 1.92 12.72
CA GLY A 160 20.25 0.94 13.74
C GLY A 160 18.86 1.16 14.35
N LYS A 161 17.92 1.75 13.60
CA LYS A 161 16.55 1.97 14.05
C LYS A 161 15.72 0.70 13.86
N ASP A 162 14.96 0.33 14.89
CA ASP A 162 13.97 -0.75 14.84
C ASP A 162 12.64 -0.21 14.31
N ALA A 163 12.62 0.10 13.03
CA ALA A 163 11.47 0.67 12.32
C ALA A 163 11.50 0.25 10.85
N VAL A 164 10.35 0.32 10.19
CA VAL A 164 10.18 0.02 8.78
C VAL A 164 9.73 1.25 7.98
N ALA A 165 9.94 1.24 6.67
CA ALA A 165 9.32 2.18 5.77
C ALA A 165 8.23 1.47 4.96
N VAL A 166 7.02 2.01 4.97
CA VAL A 166 5.86 1.41 4.30
C VAL A 166 5.34 2.34 3.22
N THR A 167 5.03 1.77 2.06
CA THR A 167 4.43 2.52 0.95
C THR A 167 3.30 1.72 0.31
N TRP A 168 2.34 2.44 -0.27
CA TRP A 168 1.17 1.87 -0.94
C TRP A 168 1.09 2.33 -2.38
N THR A 169 0.53 1.46 -3.23
CA THR A 169 0.13 1.82 -4.60
C THR A 169 -1.03 0.97 -5.07
N GLY A 170 -1.64 1.37 -6.19
CA GLY A 170 -2.52 0.49 -6.97
C GLY A 170 -1.72 -0.48 -7.86
N ASP A 171 -2.43 -1.45 -8.47
CA ASP A 171 -1.86 -2.38 -9.44
C ASP A 171 -1.15 -1.66 -10.60
N GLY A 172 -1.70 -0.54 -11.06
CA GLY A 172 -1.07 0.28 -12.11
C GLY A 172 0.30 0.83 -11.72
N GLY A 173 0.48 1.26 -10.47
CA GLY A 173 1.77 1.74 -9.97
C GLY A 173 2.84 0.66 -9.96
N SER A 174 2.46 -0.59 -9.80
CA SER A 174 3.40 -1.73 -9.87
C SER A 174 3.96 -2.00 -11.26
N SER A 175 3.49 -1.29 -12.29
CA SER A 175 4.00 -1.36 -13.66
C SER A 175 5.05 -0.29 -13.98
N GLN A 176 5.26 0.65 -13.07
CA GLN A 176 6.29 1.69 -13.21
C GLN A 176 7.70 1.12 -13.05
N GLY A 177 8.68 1.73 -13.75
CA GLY A 177 10.09 1.38 -13.61
C GLY A 177 10.59 1.53 -12.18
N ASP A 178 10.26 2.66 -11.54
CA ASP A 178 10.63 2.98 -10.15
C ASP A 178 10.15 1.92 -9.14
N PHE A 179 9.03 1.23 -9.44
CA PHE A 179 8.60 0.09 -8.62
C PHE A 179 9.65 -1.02 -8.63
N TYR A 180 10.06 -1.47 -9.83
CA TYR A 180 11.04 -2.55 -9.96
C TYR A 180 12.40 -2.17 -9.41
N GLU A 181 12.82 -0.93 -9.60
CA GLU A 181 14.06 -0.41 -9.03
C GLU A 181 13.99 -0.37 -7.51
N GLY A 182 12.90 0.14 -6.95
CA GLY A 182 12.70 0.22 -5.51
C GLY A 182 12.72 -1.15 -4.83
N ILE A 183 11.97 -2.13 -5.34
CA ILE A 183 11.95 -3.48 -4.77
C ILE A 183 13.28 -4.21 -4.97
N ASN A 184 13.94 -4.04 -6.13
CA ASN A 184 15.25 -4.66 -6.39
C ASN A 184 16.31 -4.16 -5.41
N PHE A 185 16.40 -2.84 -5.18
CA PHE A 185 17.33 -2.30 -4.18
C PHE A 185 16.96 -2.71 -2.75
N ALA A 186 15.65 -2.78 -2.43
CA ALA A 186 15.22 -3.25 -1.12
C ALA A 186 15.69 -4.68 -0.85
N GLY A 187 15.56 -5.57 -1.82
CA GLY A 187 16.05 -6.94 -1.74
C GLY A 187 17.59 -7.00 -1.64
N ALA A 188 18.29 -6.32 -2.54
CA ALA A 188 19.75 -6.32 -2.60
C ALA A 188 20.40 -5.81 -1.29
N TYR A 189 19.84 -4.77 -0.69
CA TYR A 189 20.33 -4.20 0.56
C TYR A 189 19.65 -4.77 1.80
N LYS A 190 18.66 -5.65 1.65
CA LYS A 190 17.82 -6.17 2.75
C LYS A 190 17.29 -5.01 3.60
N ALA A 191 16.76 -3.98 2.93
CA ALA A 191 16.20 -2.81 3.59
C ALA A 191 14.84 -3.17 4.20
N PRO A 192 14.49 -2.69 5.42
CA PRO A 192 13.22 -2.95 6.07
C PRO A 192 12.11 -2.08 5.41
N ALA A 193 11.76 -2.41 4.18
CA ALA A 193 10.72 -1.74 3.40
C ALA A 193 9.55 -2.68 3.12
N ILE A 194 8.33 -2.18 3.27
CA ILE A 194 7.09 -2.89 2.96
C ILE A 194 6.41 -2.19 1.77
N PHE A 195 6.15 -2.95 0.72
CA PHE A 195 5.52 -2.48 -0.51
C PHE A 195 4.10 -3.06 -0.62
N PHE A 196 3.11 -2.25 -0.31
CA PHE A 196 1.72 -2.65 -0.38
C PHE A 196 1.14 -2.36 -1.77
N ILE A 197 0.58 -3.39 -2.43
CA ILE A 197 -0.14 -3.24 -3.69
C ILE A 197 -1.63 -3.45 -3.44
N GLN A 198 -2.40 -2.37 -3.51
CA GLN A 198 -3.86 -2.38 -3.44
C GLN A 198 -4.41 -2.68 -4.83
N ASN A 199 -4.58 -3.97 -5.15
CA ASN A 199 -5.02 -4.42 -6.46
C ASN A 199 -6.52 -4.26 -6.63
N ASN A 200 -6.95 -3.12 -7.16
CA ASN A 200 -8.35 -2.87 -7.49
C ASN A 200 -8.71 -3.27 -8.94
N GLY A 201 -7.75 -3.81 -9.69
CA GLY A 201 -7.93 -4.33 -11.04
C GLY A 201 -7.87 -3.29 -12.16
N TRP A 202 -7.69 -2.00 -11.85
CA TRP A 202 -7.76 -0.92 -12.83
C TRP A 202 -6.75 0.20 -12.55
N ALA A 203 -6.05 0.62 -13.60
CA ALA A 203 -5.29 1.87 -13.60
C ALA A 203 -6.00 2.86 -14.54
N ILE A 204 -6.81 3.74 -13.96
CA ILE A 204 -7.71 4.65 -14.68
C ILE A 204 -8.67 3.84 -15.58
N SER A 205 -8.36 3.70 -16.87
CA SER A 205 -9.13 2.95 -17.87
C SER A 205 -8.47 1.66 -18.33
N THR A 206 -7.26 1.34 -17.83
CA THR A 206 -6.50 0.16 -18.22
C THR A 206 -6.71 -0.96 -17.22
N PRO A 207 -7.29 -2.11 -17.63
CA PRO A 207 -7.46 -3.24 -16.74
C PRO A 207 -6.11 -3.87 -16.40
N ARG A 208 -6.03 -4.51 -15.24
CA ARG A 208 -4.82 -5.14 -14.72
C ARG A 208 -4.21 -6.14 -15.71
N SER A 209 -5.02 -6.88 -16.47
CA SER A 209 -4.58 -7.87 -17.47
C SER A 209 -3.76 -7.27 -18.62
N LEU A 210 -3.93 -5.98 -18.92
CA LEU A 210 -3.14 -5.26 -19.91
C LEU A 210 -1.88 -4.59 -19.32
N GLN A 211 -1.73 -4.61 -18.00
CA GLN A 211 -0.60 -3.98 -17.32
C GLN A 211 0.49 -4.97 -16.93
N SER A 212 0.13 -6.21 -16.63
CA SER A 212 1.05 -7.24 -16.19
C SER A 212 0.59 -8.63 -16.61
N ALA A 213 1.46 -9.36 -17.27
CA ALA A 213 1.24 -10.75 -17.64
C ALA A 213 1.44 -11.72 -16.46
N ALA A 214 2.05 -11.26 -15.35
CA ALA A 214 2.25 -12.09 -14.17
C ALA A 214 0.90 -12.52 -13.56
N PRO A 215 0.66 -13.79 -13.26
CA PRO A 215 -0.58 -14.27 -12.64
C PRO A 215 -0.90 -13.54 -11.33
N THR A 216 0.08 -13.26 -10.50
CA THR A 216 -0.04 -12.44 -9.29
C THR A 216 0.96 -11.30 -9.29
N LEU A 217 0.63 -10.18 -8.62
CA LEU A 217 1.57 -9.07 -8.48
C LEU A 217 2.67 -9.37 -7.45
N ALA A 218 2.41 -10.27 -6.50
CA ALA A 218 3.39 -10.72 -5.53
C ALA A 218 4.61 -11.43 -6.17
N GLN A 219 4.45 -12.02 -7.37
CA GLN A 219 5.57 -12.62 -8.10
C GLN A 219 6.70 -11.63 -8.41
N LYS A 220 6.40 -10.33 -8.47
CA LYS A 220 7.43 -9.30 -8.67
C LYS A 220 8.41 -9.24 -7.49
N ALA A 221 7.93 -9.52 -6.29
CA ALA A 221 8.77 -9.60 -5.09
C ALA A 221 9.77 -10.76 -5.16
N VAL A 222 9.34 -11.91 -5.68
CA VAL A 222 10.20 -13.09 -5.88
C VAL A 222 11.37 -12.75 -6.80
N ALA A 223 11.13 -12.04 -7.90
CA ALA A 223 12.18 -11.60 -8.82
C ALA A 223 13.18 -10.65 -8.18
N ALA A 224 12.76 -9.88 -7.18
CA ALA A 224 13.62 -8.97 -6.40
C ALA A 224 14.29 -9.64 -5.18
N GLY A 225 13.99 -10.92 -4.90
CA GLY A 225 14.52 -11.64 -3.75
C GLY A 225 14.00 -11.14 -2.40
N ILE A 226 12.79 -10.57 -2.38
CA ILE A 226 12.08 -10.17 -1.15
C ILE A 226 10.91 -11.14 -0.91
N PRO A 227 10.58 -11.45 0.37
CA PRO A 227 9.52 -12.38 0.73
C PRO A 227 8.12 -11.85 0.37
#